data_74258022392dae8b3eabbd206d0f3f25
#
_entry.id   74258022392dae8b3eabbd206d0f3f25
#
_cell.length_a   1.000
_cell.length_b   1.000
_cell.length_c   1.000
_cell.angle_alpha   90.00
_cell.angle_beta   90.00
_cell.angle_gamma   90.00
#
_symmetry.space_group_name_H-M   'P 1'
#
loop_
_entity.id
_entity.type
_entity.pdbx_description
1 polymer ?
#
loop_
_entity_poly.entity_id
_entity_poly.type
_entity_poly.pdbx_seq_one_letter_code
_entity_poly.pdbx_strand_id
1 'polypeptide(L)'
;MQLVHGGDWAGYRAEFGRDALDFSANVSPLGLPEGVARAITAALPTADRYPDPLCRELRAKLALHEGVPAEQILCGNGAADLIFRLVWAQKPRRALVTAPTFAEYATALESVGCTVERFFLQEQEDFAVTDAFCAAIRPGVDMVFLCQPNNPTGQLTALPLVERILHRCAACGTLLVVDECFLDFLPDHALHTAKGLLGEGDLVILKAFTKLYGMAGVRLGYALSADTALLEQMQACGQPWGVSSLAQAAGLAALEETAYVEKVRALIAEQRPRLTAGLRALGLRVLDGRANYLLFQAPETLGEALRQRGAVLRSCANYPGLGPGWYRTAVRTGPENEQLLKLLAEVLE
;
A
#
# COMPACT_ATOMS: atom_id res chain seq x y z
N MET A 1 3.25 19.53 -13.63
CA MET A 1 3.63 18.30 -12.88
C MET A 1 2.60 17.25 -13.20
N GLN A 2 2.99 16.08 -13.68
CA GLN A 2 2.04 15.01 -14.01
C GLN A 2 1.70 14.23 -12.73
N LEU A 3 0.41 14.05 -12.44
CA LEU A 3 -0.05 13.27 -11.30
C LEU A 3 0.20 11.77 -11.55
N VAL A 4 0.97 11.15 -10.67
CA VAL A 4 1.40 9.74 -10.80
C VAL A 4 0.47 8.80 -10.01
N HIS A 5 -0.33 9.34 -9.09
CA HIS A 5 -1.19 8.58 -8.18
C HIS A 5 -2.67 8.90 -8.36
N GLY A 6 -3.56 8.02 -7.81
CA GLY A 6 -4.98 8.31 -7.66
C GLY A 6 -5.26 9.18 -6.43
N GLY A 7 -6.54 9.57 -6.26
CA GLY A 7 -7.00 10.35 -5.10
C GLY A 7 -6.89 11.87 -5.27
N ASP A 8 -6.83 12.37 -6.51
CA ASP A 8 -6.83 13.81 -6.81
C ASP A 8 -8.28 14.38 -6.79
N TRP A 9 -8.92 14.29 -5.64
CA TRP A 9 -10.27 14.83 -5.46
C TRP A 9 -10.30 16.36 -5.58
N ALA A 10 -9.22 17.05 -5.17
CA ALA A 10 -9.14 18.50 -5.23
C ALA A 10 -9.04 19.02 -6.67
N GLY A 11 -8.21 18.38 -7.50
CA GLY A 11 -8.12 18.70 -8.92
C GLY A 11 -9.43 18.43 -9.66
N TYR A 12 -10.09 17.29 -9.35
CA TYR A 12 -11.39 16.99 -9.93
C TYR A 12 -12.44 18.05 -9.54
N ARG A 13 -12.53 18.43 -8.27
CA ARG A 13 -13.46 19.45 -7.80
C ARG A 13 -13.17 20.83 -8.43
N ALA A 14 -11.90 21.20 -8.61
CA ALA A 14 -11.52 22.44 -9.27
C ALA A 14 -11.96 22.49 -10.74
N GLU A 15 -11.90 21.34 -11.44
CA GLU A 15 -12.26 21.23 -12.86
C GLU A 15 -13.77 21.16 -13.08
N PHE A 16 -14.50 20.37 -12.29
CA PHE A 16 -15.91 20.03 -12.51
C PHE A 16 -16.89 20.71 -11.55
N GLY A 17 -16.41 21.43 -10.53
CA GLY A 17 -17.24 22.13 -9.53
C GLY A 17 -18.02 21.16 -8.59
N ARG A 18 -17.70 19.86 -8.61
CA ARG A 18 -18.36 18.81 -7.81
C ARG A 18 -17.38 17.74 -7.40
N ASP A 19 -17.74 16.90 -6.44
CA ASP A 19 -16.96 15.71 -6.09
C ASP A 19 -17.21 14.56 -7.07
N ALA A 20 -16.16 13.77 -7.29
CA ALA A 20 -16.26 12.53 -8.05
C ALA A 20 -16.63 11.35 -7.14
N LEU A 21 -17.23 10.33 -7.74
CA LEU A 21 -17.22 8.99 -7.21
C LEU A 21 -15.82 8.40 -7.43
N ASP A 22 -14.94 8.52 -6.41
CA ASP A 22 -13.51 8.21 -6.55
C ASP A 22 -13.21 6.74 -6.23
N PHE A 23 -12.91 5.97 -7.28
CA PHE A 23 -12.40 4.60 -7.23
C PHE A 23 -10.89 4.52 -7.45
N SER A 24 -10.19 5.65 -7.61
CA SER A 24 -8.75 5.67 -7.88
C SER A 24 -7.89 5.46 -6.62
N ALA A 25 -8.45 5.78 -5.43
CA ALA A 25 -7.78 5.65 -4.15
C ALA A 25 -8.24 4.39 -3.39
N ASN A 26 -7.29 3.52 -3.05
CA ASN A 26 -7.55 2.23 -2.38
C ASN A 26 -7.58 2.38 -0.84
N VAL A 27 -8.49 3.17 -0.33
CA VAL A 27 -8.72 3.37 1.11
C VAL A 27 -10.01 2.68 1.55
N SER A 28 -10.17 2.46 2.85
CA SER A 28 -11.40 1.90 3.40
C SER A 28 -12.63 2.68 2.91
N PRO A 29 -13.66 2.01 2.37
CA PRO A 29 -14.88 2.66 1.92
C PRO A 29 -15.76 3.18 3.07
N LEU A 30 -15.48 2.76 4.30
CA LEU A 30 -16.21 3.21 5.50
C LEU A 30 -15.71 4.56 6.04
N GLY A 31 -14.64 5.12 5.43
CA GLY A 31 -14.05 6.38 5.85
C GLY A 31 -13.28 6.28 7.17
N LEU A 32 -13.06 7.43 7.82
CA LEU A 32 -12.34 7.51 9.09
C LEU A 32 -13.18 6.94 10.24
N PRO A 33 -12.67 6.01 11.09
CA PRO A 33 -13.40 5.50 12.25
C PRO A 33 -13.78 6.63 13.21
N GLU A 34 -14.95 6.52 13.82
CA GLU A 34 -15.46 7.57 14.71
C GLU A 34 -14.58 7.78 15.95
N GLY A 35 -14.04 6.68 16.53
CA GLY A 35 -13.10 6.78 17.66
C GLY A 35 -11.81 7.50 17.28
N VAL A 36 -11.32 7.27 16.06
CA VAL A 36 -10.14 8.00 15.53
C VAL A 36 -10.45 9.49 15.35
N ALA A 37 -11.62 9.82 14.80
CA ALA A 37 -12.05 11.23 14.63
C ALA A 37 -12.14 11.94 15.99
N ARG A 38 -12.74 11.29 17.00
CA ARG A 38 -12.80 11.81 18.38
C ARG A 38 -11.40 12.01 18.98
N ALA A 39 -10.49 11.05 18.80
CA ALA A 39 -9.12 11.14 19.32
C ALA A 39 -8.34 12.31 18.69
N ILE A 40 -8.46 12.51 17.39
CA ILE A 40 -7.86 13.66 16.69
C ILE A 40 -8.42 14.97 17.27
N THR A 41 -9.73 15.08 17.42
CA THR A 41 -10.39 16.27 17.97
C THR A 41 -9.92 16.55 19.40
N ALA A 42 -9.83 15.51 20.25
CA ALA A 42 -9.35 15.64 21.62
C ALA A 42 -7.86 16.03 21.70
N ALA A 43 -7.06 15.68 20.69
CA ALA A 43 -5.64 16.03 20.63
C ALA A 43 -5.38 17.44 20.10
N LEU A 44 -6.35 18.13 19.46
CA LEU A 44 -6.16 19.48 18.92
C LEU A 44 -5.61 20.51 19.92
N PRO A 45 -6.03 20.54 21.21
CA PRO A 45 -5.46 21.46 22.19
C PRO A 45 -3.97 21.27 22.49
N THR A 46 -3.37 20.14 22.06
CA THR A 46 -1.94 19.86 22.25
C THR A 46 -1.09 20.20 21.02
N ALA A 47 -1.73 20.72 19.95
CA ALA A 47 -1.05 21.05 18.69
C ALA A 47 -0.05 22.23 18.80
N ASP A 48 -0.05 22.96 19.91
CA ASP A 48 0.92 24.00 20.28
C ASP A 48 2.26 23.42 20.76
N ARG A 49 2.37 22.10 20.90
CA ARG A 49 3.58 21.39 21.37
C ARG A 49 4.14 20.48 20.30
N TYR A 50 5.46 20.33 20.29
CA TYR A 50 6.08 19.31 19.46
C TYR A 50 5.61 17.90 19.88
N PRO A 51 5.34 17.00 18.92
CA PRO A 51 4.99 15.61 19.21
C PRO A 51 6.14 14.84 19.87
N ASP A 52 5.84 13.69 20.48
CA ASP A 52 6.90 12.78 20.91
C ASP A 52 7.72 12.32 19.69
N PRO A 53 9.02 12.69 19.61
CA PRO A 53 9.86 12.37 18.45
C PRO A 53 10.12 10.89 18.27
N LEU A 54 9.93 10.08 19.33
CA LEU A 54 10.13 8.63 19.32
C LEU A 54 8.82 7.85 19.25
N CYS A 55 7.67 8.52 19.24
CA CYS A 55 6.34 7.88 19.26
C CYS A 55 6.20 6.79 20.33
N ARG A 56 6.71 7.03 21.54
CA ARG A 56 6.90 5.98 22.59
C ARG A 56 5.61 5.24 22.91
N GLU A 57 4.54 5.96 23.17
CA GLU A 57 3.24 5.39 23.51
C GLU A 57 2.68 4.58 22.33
N LEU A 58 2.73 5.13 21.12
CA LEU A 58 2.27 4.45 19.91
C LEU A 58 3.10 3.19 19.62
N ARG A 59 4.44 3.26 19.75
CA ARG A 59 5.32 2.09 19.58
C ARG A 59 5.04 1.01 20.60
N ALA A 60 4.82 1.38 21.87
CA ALA A 60 4.46 0.41 22.91
C ALA A 60 3.13 -0.31 22.61
N LYS A 61 2.13 0.43 22.11
CA LYS A 61 0.84 -0.15 21.73
C LYS A 61 0.95 -1.00 20.46
N LEU A 62 1.73 -0.56 19.47
CA LEU A 62 2.05 -1.35 18.27
C LEU A 62 2.80 -2.64 18.62
N ALA A 63 3.71 -2.60 19.59
CA ALA A 63 4.43 -3.79 20.05
C ALA A 63 3.48 -4.87 20.57
N LEU A 64 2.46 -4.49 21.35
CA LEU A 64 1.41 -5.39 21.81
C LEU A 64 0.53 -5.90 20.64
N HIS A 65 0.19 -5.01 19.72
CA HIS A 65 -0.65 -5.35 18.55
C HIS A 65 0.05 -6.32 17.60
N GLU A 66 1.33 -6.07 17.30
CA GLU A 66 2.11 -6.86 16.36
C GLU A 66 2.77 -8.09 17.03
N GLY A 67 2.89 -8.10 18.36
CA GLY A 67 3.58 -9.17 19.08
C GLY A 67 5.11 -9.15 18.86
N VAL A 68 5.69 -7.96 18.68
CA VAL A 68 7.14 -7.75 18.51
C VAL A 68 7.64 -6.73 19.53
N PRO A 69 8.93 -6.72 19.90
CA PRO A 69 9.51 -5.71 20.78
C PRO A 69 9.36 -4.28 20.21
N ALA A 70 9.13 -3.29 21.08
CA ALA A 70 8.93 -1.90 20.66
C ALA A 70 10.17 -1.30 19.95
N GLU A 71 11.37 -1.77 20.26
CA GLU A 71 12.62 -1.39 19.58
C GLU A 71 12.70 -1.87 18.13
N GLN A 72 11.93 -2.86 17.77
CA GLN A 72 11.78 -3.37 16.38
C GLN A 72 10.77 -2.60 15.56
N ILE A 73 10.24 -1.48 16.06
CA ILE A 73 9.20 -0.67 15.42
C ILE A 73 9.71 0.76 15.20
N LEU A 74 9.56 1.27 13.98
CA LEU A 74 9.78 2.67 13.63
C LEU A 74 8.50 3.26 13.03
N CYS A 75 7.97 4.34 13.65
CA CYS A 75 6.84 5.08 13.09
C CYS A 75 7.32 6.15 12.08
N GLY A 76 6.50 6.40 11.06
CA GLY A 76 6.78 7.40 10.02
C GLY A 76 5.53 8.10 9.49
N ASN A 77 5.73 9.14 8.70
CA ASN A 77 4.68 9.94 8.07
C ASN A 77 4.03 9.19 6.88
N GLY A 78 3.47 8.01 7.16
CA GLY A 78 3.03 7.02 6.19
C GLY A 78 4.18 6.11 5.73
N ALA A 79 3.84 4.97 5.11
CA ALA A 79 4.84 4.03 4.61
C ALA A 79 5.78 4.63 3.55
N ALA A 80 5.29 5.59 2.75
CA ALA A 80 6.13 6.26 1.75
C ALA A 80 7.31 6.99 2.39
N ASP A 81 7.13 7.69 3.50
CA ASP A 81 8.21 8.31 4.27
C ASP A 81 9.27 7.27 4.69
N LEU A 82 8.81 6.12 5.18
CA LEU A 82 9.70 5.03 5.61
C LEU A 82 10.47 4.38 4.45
N ILE A 83 9.87 4.29 3.25
CA ILE A 83 10.57 3.84 2.04
C ILE A 83 11.74 4.77 1.74
N PHE A 84 11.51 6.09 1.72
CA PHE A 84 12.56 7.07 1.46
C PHE A 84 13.65 7.05 2.54
N ARG A 85 13.28 7.00 3.84
CA ARG A 85 14.23 6.92 4.95
C ARG A 85 15.10 5.67 4.86
N LEU A 86 14.51 4.51 4.54
CA LEU A 86 15.24 3.26 4.35
C LEU A 86 16.28 3.38 3.23
N VAL A 87 15.85 3.89 2.08
CA VAL A 87 16.72 4.07 0.92
C VAL A 87 17.85 5.08 1.21
N TRP A 88 17.55 6.18 1.90
CA TRP A 88 18.57 7.17 2.29
C TRP A 88 19.53 6.65 3.36
N ALA A 89 19.07 5.79 4.26
CA ALA A 89 19.92 5.15 5.26
C ALA A 89 20.90 4.16 4.64
N GLN A 90 20.40 3.31 3.72
CA GLN A 90 21.16 2.21 3.14
C GLN A 90 21.94 2.60 1.87
N LYS A 91 21.49 3.63 1.13
CA LYS A 91 22.11 4.10 -0.13
C LYS A 91 22.48 2.94 -1.07
N PRO A 92 21.53 2.07 -1.42
CA PRO A 92 21.81 0.92 -2.28
C PRO A 92 22.33 1.39 -3.63
N ARG A 93 23.30 0.69 -4.19
CA ARG A 93 23.82 0.96 -5.54
C ARG A 93 22.98 0.28 -6.61
N ARG A 94 22.40 -0.87 -6.28
CA ARG A 94 21.56 -1.66 -7.17
C ARG A 94 20.41 -2.28 -6.39
N ALA A 95 19.21 -2.14 -6.91
CA ALA A 95 18.04 -2.75 -6.32
C ALA A 95 17.18 -3.46 -7.37
N LEU A 96 16.44 -4.48 -6.94
CA LEU A 96 15.50 -5.23 -7.76
C LEU A 96 14.07 -4.97 -7.27
N VAL A 97 13.20 -4.61 -8.20
CA VAL A 97 11.76 -4.44 -7.97
C VAL A 97 10.99 -5.26 -8.99
N THR A 98 9.80 -5.74 -8.61
CA THR A 98 8.88 -6.34 -9.60
C THR A 98 8.29 -5.24 -10.50
N ALA A 99 7.83 -5.60 -11.70
CA ALA A 99 7.11 -4.71 -12.60
C ALA A 99 5.94 -5.49 -13.24
N PRO A 100 4.67 -5.03 -13.08
CA PRO A 100 4.26 -3.79 -12.42
C PRO A 100 4.31 -3.88 -10.88
N THR A 101 4.65 -2.75 -10.22
CA THR A 101 4.54 -2.58 -8.76
C THR A 101 4.43 -1.10 -8.39
N PHE A 102 4.36 -0.79 -7.10
CA PHE A 102 4.21 0.58 -6.60
C PHE A 102 5.40 1.47 -6.98
N ALA A 103 5.11 2.62 -7.61
CA ALA A 103 6.11 3.47 -8.23
C ALA A 103 7.14 4.07 -7.25
N GLU A 104 6.73 4.31 -5.99
CA GLU A 104 7.58 4.99 -5.01
C GLU A 104 8.82 4.20 -4.62
N TYR A 105 8.87 2.89 -4.83
CA TYR A 105 10.10 2.12 -4.62
C TYR A 105 11.19 2.60 -5.58
N ALA A 106 10.87 2.67 -6.88
CA ALA A 106 11.82 3.14 -7.89
C ALA A 106 12.15 4.63 -7.68
N THR A 107 11.16 5.47 -7.38
CA THR A 107 11.36 6.90 -7.11
C THR A 107 12.33 7.13 -5.94
N ALA A 108 12.17 6.40 -4.83
CA ALA A 108 13.05 6.50 -3.68
C ALA A 108 14.47 6.02 -4.02
N LEU A 109 14.60 4.88 -4.69
CA LEU A 109 15.88 4.31 -5.10
C LEU A 109 16.64 5.24 -6.07
N GLU A 110 15.95 5.77 -7.06
CA GLU A 110 16.53 6.71 -8.03
C GLU A 110 16.98 8.01 -7.37
N SER A 111 16.34 8.44 -6.26
CA SER A 111 16.73 9.66 -5.52
C SER A 111 18.13 9.61 -4.91
N VAL A 112 18.70 8.42 -4.71
CA VAL A 112 20.06 8.20 -4.22
C VAL A 112 21.03 7.74 -5.31
N GLY A 113 20.61 7.76 -6.58
CA GLY A 113 21.42 7.29 -7.71
C GLY A 113 21.51 5.77 -7.83
N CYS A 114 20.58 5.03 -7.20
CA CYS A 114 20.51 3.58 -7.29
C CYS A 114 20.12 3.13 -8.71
N THR A 115 20.78 2.10 -9.22
CA THR A 115 20.36 1.41 -10.44
C THR A 115 19.17 0.49 -10.12
N VAL A 116 18.00 0.80 -10.65
CA VAL A 116 16.78 0.02 -10.45
C VAL A 116 16.61 -1.01 -11.56
N GLU A 117 16.76 -2.28 -11.21
CA GLU A 117 16.44 -3.40 -12.08
C GLU A 117 14.97 -3.80 -11.90
N ARG A 118 14.29 -4.09 -13.02
CA ARG A 118 12.89 -4.48 -13.02
C ARG A 118 12.73 -5.91 -13.46
N PHE A 119 12.16 -6.76 -12.58
CA PHE A 119 11.71 -8.09 -12.94
C PHE A 119 10.28 -8.00 -13.47
N PHE A 120 10.11 -8.15 -14.78
CA PHE A 120 8.79 -8.06 -15.40
C PHE A 120 7.99 -9.33 -15.13
N LEU A 121 6.90 -9.16 -14.36
CA LEU A 121 5.91 -10.20 -14.10
C LEU A 121 5.14 -10.50 -15.39
N GLN A 122 4.78 -11.76 -15.58
CA GLN A 122 4.17 -12.21 -16.82
C GLN A 122 2.65 -12.08 -16.78
N GLU A 123 2.08 -11.49 -17.82
CA GLU A 123 0.61 -11.32 -17.94
C GLU A 123 -0.10 -12.67 -18.02
N GLN A 124 0.54 -13.70 -18.63
CA GLN A 124 0.04 -15.06 -18.73
C GLN A 124 -0.05 -15.79 -17.38
N GLU A 125 0.68 -15.30 -16.38
CA GLU A 125 0.67 -15.75 -14.98
C GLU A 125 -0.12 -14.78 -14.08
N ASP A 126 -1.01 -13.97 -14.66
CA ASP A 126 -1.76 -12.90 -13.97
C ASP A 126 -0.86 -11.99 -13.12
N PHE A 127 0.37 -11.76 -13.58
CA PHE A 127 1.40 -10.97 -12.88
C PHE A 127 1.73 -11.50 -11.46
N ALA A 128 1.64 -12.80 -11.24
CA ALA A 128 2.05 -13.42 -9.99
C ALA A 128 3.59 -13.43 -9.86
N VAL A 129 4.08 -13.32 -8.63
CA VAL A 129 5.49 -13.59 -8.32
C VAL A 129 5.69 -15.10 -8.27
N THR A 130 6.68 -15.59 -9.00
CA THR A 130 7.02 -17.02 -9.10
C THR A 130 8.46 -17.28 -8.64
N ASP A 131 8.87 -18.55 -8.60
CA ASP A 131 10.25 -18.93 -8.26
C ASP A 131 11.31 -18.32 -9.21
N ALA A 132 10.91 -17.91 -10.42
CA ALA A 132 11.79 -17.19 -11.33
C ALA A 132 12.31 -15.86 -10.75
N PHE A 133 11.53 -15.22 -9.87
CA PHE A 133 11.96 -14.01 -9.16
C PHE A 133 13.13 -14.30 -8.21
N CYS A 134 13.14 -15.45 -7.52
CA CYS A 134 14.29 -15.85 -6.69
C CYS A 134 15.58 -15.95 -7.49
N ALA A 135 15.53 -16.45 -8.72
CA ALA A 135 16.71 -16.59 -9.59
C ALA A 135 17.26 -15.22 -10.05
N ALA A 136 16.43 -14.18 -10.11
CA ALA A 136 16.85 -12.81 -10.44
C ALA A 136 17.61 -12.14 -9.29
N ILE A 137 17.49 -12.62 -8.06
CA ILE A 137 18.22 -12.12 -6.89
C ILE A 137 19.63 -12.73 -6.91
N ARG A 138 20.65 -11.88 -7.07
CA ARG A 138 22.04 -12.29 -7.24
C ARG A 138 22.98 -11.39 -6.45
N PRO A 139 24.22 -11.83 -6.17
CA PRO A 139 25.24 -10.99 -5.55
C PRO A 139 25.40 -9.65 -6.29
N GLY A 140 25.49 -8.57 -5.53
CA GLY A 140 25.57 -7.20 -6.05
C GLY A 140 24.20 -6.51 -6.22
N VAL A 141 23.08 -7.18 -5.89
CA VAL A 141 21.79 -6.54 -5.61
C VAL A 141 21.76 -6.21 -4.13
N ASP A 142 21.68 -4.94 -3.77
CA ASP A 142 21.76 -4.49 -2.38
C ASP A 142 20.38 -4.51 -1.69
N MET A 143 19.29 -4.35 -2.46
CA MET A 143 17.93 -4.24 -1.93
C MET A 143 16.88 -4.84 -2.88
N VAL A 144 15.88 -5.51 -2.33
CA VAL A 144 14.71 -6.07 -3.05
C VAL A 144 13.44 -5.54 -2.43
N PHE A 145 12.50 -5.06 -3.25
CA PHE A 145 11.14 -4.71 -2.81
C PHE A 145 10.13 -5.74 -3.30
N LEU A 146 9.28 -6.21 -2.39
CA LEU A 146 8.14 -7.09 -2.65
C LEU A 146 6.87 -6.45 -2.06
N CYS A 147 5.89 -6.14 -2.90
CA CYS A 147 4.60 -5.60 -2.46
C CYS A 147 3.59 -6.73 -2.22
N GLN A 148 3.00 -6.79 -1.04
CA GLN A 148 2.22 -7.93 -0.54
C GLN A 148 0.90 -7.50 0.13
N PRO A 149 -0.28 -7.64 -0.51
CA PRO A 149 -0.51 -7.92 -1.94
C PRO A 149 0.05 -6.83 -2.86
N ASN A 150 0.43 -7.25 -4.08
CA ASN A 150 1.07 -6.32 -5.03
C ASN A 150 0.09 -5.25 -5.53
N ASN A 151 0.53 -4.01 -5.54
CA ASN A 151 -0.16 -2.89 -6.16
C ASN A 151 0.51 -2.56 -7.52
N PRO A 152 -0.18 -2.71 -8.68
CA PRO A 152 -1.64 -2.64 -8.84
C PRO A 152 -2.35 -3.98 -9.04
N THR A 153 -1.66 -5.12 -9.09
CA THR A 153 -2.22 -6.39 -9.55
C THR A 153 -3.14 -7.05 -8.52
N GLY A 154 -2.96 -6.76 -7.23
CA GLY A 154 -3.66 -7.42 -6.14
C GLY A 154 -3.17 -8.85 -5.87
N GLN A 155 -2.14 -9.31 -6.58
CA GLN A 155 -1.59 -10.66 -6.40
C GLN A 155 -0.91 -10.80 -5.05
N LEU A 156 -1.17 -11.92 -4.40
CA LEU A 156 -0.60 -12.29 -3.11
C LEU A 156 0.48 -13.35 -3.33
N THR A 157 1.70 -13.08 -2.88
CA THR A 157 2.79 -14.06 -2.88
C THR A 157 2.62 -14.99 -1.70
N ALA A 158 2.63 -16.32 -1.94
CA ALA A 158 2.51 -17.30 -0.87
C ALA A 158 3.68 -17.19 0.11
N LEU A 159 3.41 -17.28 1.42
CA LEU A 159 4.43 -17.12 2.47
C LEU A 159 5.64 -18.03 2.29
N PRO A 160 5.52 -19.32 1.89
CA PRO A 160 6.69 -20.15 1.60
C PRO A 160 7.58 -19.63 0.46
N LEU A 161 7.02 -18.87 -0.50
CA LEU A 161 7.82 -18.21 -1.54
C LEU A 161 8.50 -16.97 -0.99
N VAL A 162 7.82 -16.19 -0.13
CA VAL A 162 8.43 -15.04 0.57
C VAL A 162 9.63 -15.50 1.41
N GLU A 163 9.50 -16.62 2.12
CA GLU A 163 10.60 -17.25 2.88
C GLU A 163 11.77 -17.62 1.97
N ARG A 164 11.52 -18.29 0.84
CA ARG A 164 12.59 -18.59 -0.13
C ARG A 164 13.26 -17.33 -0.71
N ILE A 165 12.48 -16.27 -0.95
CA ILE A 165 13.02 -14.98 -1.38
C ILE A 165 13.92 -14.39 -0.30
N LEU A 166 13.52 -14.43 0.97
CA LEU A 166 14.34 -13.95 2.10
C LEU A 166 15.64 -14.73 2.22
N HIS A 167 15.59 -16.05 2.19
CA HIS A 167 16.78 -16.91 2.24
C HIS A 167 17.71 -16.65 1.05
N ARG A 168 17.15 -16.40 -0.14
CA ARG A 168 17.95 -16.03 -1.30
C ARG A 168 18.59 -14.66 -1.14
N CYS A 169 17.86 -13.67 -0.60
CA CYS A 169 18.41 -12.38 -0.26
C CYS A 169 19.56 -12.50 0.73
N ALA A 170 19.38 -13.24 1.83
CA ALA A 170 20.41 -13.47 2.83
C ALA A 170 21.69 -14.10 2.23
N ALA A 171 21.54 -15.09 1.35
CA ALA A 171 22.65 -15.71 0.65
C ALA A 171 23.41 -14.76 -0.30
N CYS A 172 22.80 -13.63 -0.68
CA CYS A 172 23.38 -12.63 -1.56
C CYS A 172 23.84 -11.36 -0.82
N GLY A 173 23.61 -11.25 0.50
CA GLY A 173 23.85 -10.02 1.29
C GLY A 173 22.90 -8.90 0.88
N THR A 174 21.65 -9.22 0.58
CA THR A 174 20.62 -8.34 0.06
C THR A 174 19.56 -8.08 1.14
N LEU A 175 19.16 -6.84 1.35
CA LEU A 175 18.01 -6.49 2.21
C LEU A 175 16.69 -6.75 1.48
N LEU A 176 15.78 -7.52 2.09
CA LEU A 176 14.42 -7.68 1.62
C LEU A 176 13.49 -6.67 2.30
N VAL A 177 12.69 -5.96 1.50
CA VAL A 177 11.62 -5.07 1.96
C VAL A 177 10.28 -5.63 1.51
N VAL A 178 9.42 -6.00 2.46
CA VAL A 178 8.06 -6.49 2.19
C VAL A 178 7.06 -5.41 2.56
N ASP A 179 6.34 -4.90 1.57
CA ASP A 179 5.31 -3.87 1.79
C ASP A 179 3.95 -4.54 2.00
N GLU A 180 3.51 -4.61 3.25
CA GLU A 180 2.24 -5.19 3.69
C GLU A 180 1.13 -4.14 3.90
N CYS A 181 1.21 -2.95 3.31
CA CYS A 181 0.23 -1.87 3.51
C CYS A 181 -1.21 -2.24 3.14
N PHE A 182 -1.42 -3.28 2.35
CA PHE A 182 -2.74 -3.78 1.96
C PHE A 182 -3.08 -5.15 2.57
N LEU A 183 -2.16 -5.79 3.27
CA LEU A 183 -2.34 -7.15 3.76
C LEU A 183 -3.46 -7.24 4.79
N ASP A 184 -3.57 -6.27 5.68
CA ASP A 184 -4.52 -6.28 6.81
C ASP A 184 -6.01 -6.20 6.37
N PHE A 185 -6.30 -5.96 5.09
CA PHE A 185 -7.65 -6.12 4.52
C PHE A 185 -8.09 -7.58 4.39
N LEU A 186 -7.17 -8.51 4.35
CA LEU A 186 -7.47 -9.92 4.20
C LEU A 186 -7.95 -10.50 5.54
N PRO A 187 -9.05 -11.27 5.56
CA PRO A 187 -9.48 -11.97 6.77
C PRO A 187 -8.43 -12.93 7.32
N ASP A 188 -7.69 -13.57 6.43
CA ASP A 188 -6.63 -14.54 6.72
C ASP A 188 -5.20 -13.92 6.68
N HIS A 189 -5.07 -12.60 6.86
CA HIS A 189 -3.81 -11.86 6.77
C HIS A 189 -2.67 -12.46 7.62
N ALA A 190 -3.01 -13.01 8.79
CA ALA A 190 -2.04 -13.62 9.70
C ALA A 190 -1.29 -14.82 9.08
N LEU A 191 -1.88 -15.49 8.08
CA LEU A 191 -1.26 -16.60 7.35
C LEU A 191 -0.29 -16.14 6.25
N HIS A 192 -0.26 -14.85 5.95
CA HIS A 192 0.45 -14.30 4.79
C HIS A 192 1.49 -13.23 5.16
N THR A 193 1.51 -12.79 6.41
CA THR A 193 2.50 -11.81 6.88
C THR A 193 3.89 -12.42 7.00
N ALA A 194 4.90 -11.69 6.55
CA ALA A 194 6.31 -12.04 6.72
C ALA A 194 6.82 -11.81 8.16
N LYS A 195 5.96 -11.38 9.08
CA LYS A 195 6.34 -11.05 10.47
C LYS A 195 7.00 -12.23 11.19
N GLY A 196 6.55 -13.46 10.94
CA GLY A 196 7.17 -14.66 11.50
C GLY A 196 8.62 -14.92 11.06
N LEU A 197 9.06 -14.24 10.00
CA LEU A 197 10.41 -14.35 9.44
C LEU A 197 11.39 -13.29 9.96
N LEU A 198 10.93 -12.38 10.85
CA LEU A 198 11.81 -11.39 11.49
C LEU A 198 12.91 -12.09 12.28
N GLY A 199 14.19 -11.75 11.96
CA GLY A 199 15.37 -12.38 12.54
C GLY A 199 15.96 -13.55 11.76
N GLU A 200 15.31 -14.03 10.69
CA GLU A 200 15.86 -15.06 9.81
C GLU A 200 16.76 -14.50 8.69
N GLY A 201 16.80 -13.18 8.54
CA GLY A 201 17.62 -12.45 7.57
C GLY A 201 17.38 -10.95 7.65
N ASP A 202 18.02 -10.21 6.75
CA ASP A 202 17.85 -8.76 6.65
C ASP A 202 16.47 -8.45 6.04
N LEU A 203 15.50 -8.17 6.90
CA LEU A 203 14.08 -7.97 6.55
C LEU A 203 13.54 -6.68 7.16
N VAL A 204 12.87 -5.88 6.32
CA VAL A 204 12.01 -4.77 6.73
C VAL A 204 10.60 -5.02 6.22
N ILE A 205 9.61 -4.93 7.12
CA ILE A 205 8.19 -4.99 6.76
C ILE A 205 7.60 -3.59 6.90
N LEU A 206 6.89 -3.11 5.88
CA LEU A 206 6.21 -1.82 5.90
C LEU A 206 4.72 -2.01 6.10
N LYS A 207 4.13 -1.23 6.99
CA LYS A 207 2.68 -1.22 7.26
C LYS A 207 2.15 0.20 7.35
N ALA A 208 0.85 0.38 7.09
CA ALA A 208 0.24 1.70 7.05
C ALA A 208 -1.18 1.72 7.61
N PHE A 209 -1.48 2.72 8.43
CA PHE A 209 -2.85 3.04 8.84
C PHE A 209 -3.68 3.68 7.72
N THR A 210 -3.01 4.22 6.71
CA THR A 210 -3.57 4.98 5.58
C THR A 210 -4.76 4.30 4.93
N LYS A 211 -4.67 2.97 4.75
CA LYS A 211 -5.59 2.21 3.88
C LYS A 211 -6.75 1.63 4.67
N LEU A 212 -6.49 0.70 5.57
CA LEU A 212 -7.50 -0.03 6.33
C LEU A 212 -8.37 0.88 7.20
N TYR A 213 -7.75 1.88 7.85
CA TYR A 213 -8.44 2.80 8.75
C TYR A 213 -8.92 4.10 8.08
N GLY A 214 -8.83 4.21 6.75
CA GLY A 214 -9.28 5.42 6.05
C GLY A 214 -8.49 6.69 6.43
N MET A 215 -7.25 6.55 6.91
CA MET A 215 -6.41 7.63 7.47
C MET A 215 -5.46 8.24 6.44
N ALA A 216 -5.87 8.30 5.17
CA ALA A 216 -4.99 8.77 4.09
C ALA A 216 -4.46 10.21 4.33
N GLY A 217 -5.29 11.10 4.83
CA GLY A 217 -4.90 12.49 5.16
C GLY A 217 -4.14 12.64 6.47
N VAL A 218 -4.21 11.67 7.38
CA VAL A 218 -3.53 11.69 8.70
C VAL A 218 -2.05 11.40 8.59
N ARG A 219 -1.65 10.60 7.59
CA ARG A 219 -0.25 10.27 7.29
C ARG A 219 0.45 9.50 8.40
N LEU A 220 0.10 8.23 8.61
CA LEU A 220 0.72 7.36 9.59
C LEU A 220 1.03 5.98 9.00
N GLY A 221 2.23 5.47 9.27
CA GLY A 221 2.69 4.13 8.97
C GLY A 221 3.82 3.72 9.91
N TYR A 222 4.25 2.49 9.80
CA TYR A 222 5.37 1.97 10.59
C TYR A 222 6.13 0.90 9.83
N ALA A 223 7.39 0.72 10.21
CA ALA A 223 8.27 -0.36 9.77
C ALA A 223 8.53 -1.31 10.93
N LEU A 224 8.68 -2.60 10.61
CA LEU A 224 9.12 -3.65 11.52
C LEU A 224 10.46 -4.20 11.00
N SER A 225 11.44 -4.36 11.88
CA SER A 225 12.69 -5.06 11.59
C SER A 225 13.31 -5.60 12.87
N ALA A 226 13.95 -6.76 12.81
CA ALA A 226 14.78 -7.28 13.89
C ALA A 226 16.12 -6.52 14.01
N ASP A 227 16.57 -5.87 12.92
CA ASP A 227 17.75 -5.00 12.92
C ASP A 227 17.41 -3.61 13.46
N THR A 228 17.58 -3.45 14.77
CA THR A 228 17.33 -2.18 15.46
C THR A 228 18.31 -1.09 15.04
N ALA A 229 19.54 -1.43 14.66
CA ALA A 229 20.53 -0.46 14.19
C ALA A 229 20.10 0.13 12.83
N LEU A 230 19.51 -0.68 11.94
CA LEU A 230 18.91 -0.19 10.71
C LEU A 230 17.75 0.79 11.00
N LEU A 231 16.86 0.46 11.95
CA LEU A 231 15.77 1.36 12.32
C LEU A 231 16.28 2.68 12.90
N GLU A 232 17.36 2.67 13.67
CA GLU A 232 18.01 3.89 14.17
C GLU A 232 18.60 4.74 13.02
N GLN A 233 19.24 4.11 12.03
CA GLN A 233 19.72 4.80 10.83
C GLN A 233 18.57 5.41 10.03
N MET A 234 17.47 4.69 9.85
CA MET A 234 16.25 5.21 9.22
C MET A 234 15.65 6.39 10.01
N GLN A 235 15.65 6.32 11.33
CA GLN A 235 15.21 7.43 12.18
C GLN A 235 16.11 8.66 11.98
N ALA A 236 17.42 8.48 11.92
CA ALA A 236 18.39 9.57 11.73
C ALA A 236 18.30 10.22 10.34
N CYS A 237 17.87 9.48 9.31
CA CYS A 237 17.65 10.01 7.96
C CYS A 237 16.35 10.83 7.81
N GLY A 238 15.44 10.74 8.79
CA GLY A 238 14.20 11.50 8.78
C GLY A 238 14.32 12.84 9.51
N GLN A 239 13.28 13.67 9.35
CA GLN A 239 13.17 14.88 10.17
C GLN A 239 12.76 14.51 11.61
N PRO A 240 13.21 15.27 12.63
CA PRO A 240 12.62 15.19 13.96
C PRO A 240 11.12 15.48 13.88
N TRP A 241 10.34 14.86 14.78
CA TRP A 241 8.89 15.08 14.85
C TRP A 241 8.12 14.77 13.56
N GLY A 242 8.61 13.83 12.75
CA GLY A 242 8.00 13.46 11.47
C GLY A 242 6.56 12.93 11.56
N VAL A 243 6.15 12.39 12.72
CA VAL A 243 4.78 11.96 13.01
C VAL A 243 4.12 12.96 13.96
N SER A 244 3.10 13.68 13.48
CA SER A 244 2.41 14.72 14.25
C SER A 244 1.71 14.15 15.50
N SER A 245 1.47 14.99 16.53
CA SER A 245 0.71 14.61 17.72
C SER A 245 -0.69 14.09 17.37
N LEU A 246 -1.34 14.70 16.37
CA LEU A 246 -2.65 14.24 15.88
C LEU A 246 -2.59 12.86 15.23
N ALA A 247 -1.54 12.58 14.48
CA ALA A 247 -1.33 11.27 13.86
C ALA A 247 -1.02 10.19 14.92
N GLN A 248 -0.23 10.53 15.96
CA GLN A 248 0.04 9.61 17.07
C GLN A 248 -1.24 9.28 17.84
N ALA A 249 -2.05 10.28 18.20
CA ALA A 249 -3.34 10.07 18.85
C ALA A 249 -4.31 9.25 17.98
N ALA A 250 -4.35 9.53 16.67
CA ALA A 250 -5.13 8.76 15.71
C ALA A 250 -4.71 7.29 15.65
N GLY A 251 -3.41 7.01 15.63
CA GLY A 251 -2.86 5.67 15.62
C GLY A 251 -3.21 4.87 16.88
N LEU A 252 -3.09 5.50 18.05
CA LEU A 252 -3.48 4.91 19.33
C LEU A 252 -4.96 4.50 19.33
N ALA A 253 -5.85 5.38 18.85
CA ALA A 253 -7.28 5.10 18.77
C ALA A 253 -7.59 4.03 17.71
N ALA A 254 -6.94 4.08 16.54
CA ALA A 254 -7.16 3.13 15.45
C ALA A 254 -6.90 1.68 15.86
N LEU A 255 -5.90 1.43 16.70
CA LEU A 255 -5.58 0.09 17.22
C LEU A 255 -6.68 -0.49 18.15
N GLU A 256 -7.60 0.31 18.65
CA GLU A 256 -8.78 -0.12 19.40
C GLU A 256 -10.01 -0.39 18.53
N GLU A 257 -10.00 0.02 17.26
CA GLU A 257 -11.14 -0.04 16.35
C GLU A 257 -11.32 -1.44 15.72
N THR A 258 -11.27 -2.49 16.54
CA THR A 258 -11.37 -3.89 16.08
C THR A 258 -12.68 -4.17 15.34
N ALA A 259 -13.81 -3.69 15.86
CA ALA A 259 -15.12 -3.84 15.23
C ALA A 259 -15.20 -3.13 13.88
N TYR A 260 -14.53 -1.99 13.71
CA TYR A 260 -14.43 -1.30 12.42
C TYR A 260 -13.63 -2.13 11.42
N VAL A 261 -12.49 -2.69 11.84
CA VAL A 261 -11.64 -3.54 10.99
C VAL A 261 -12.42 -4.75 10.48
N GLU A 262 -13.17 -5.43 11.35
CA GLU A 262 -14.00 -6.57 10.96
C GLU A 262 -15.12 -6.18 9.98
N LYS A 263 -15.75 -5.01 10.17
CA LYS A 263 -16.75 -4.49 9.21
C LYS A 263 -16.13 -4.20 7.84
N VAL A 264 -14.92 -3.63 7.80
CA VAL A 264 -14.21 -3.37 6.53
C VAL A 264 -13.87 -4.68 5.83
N ARG A 265 -13.32 -5.65 6.55
CA ARG A 265 -12.99 -6.99 6.00
C ARG A 265 -14.22 -7.69 5.44
N ALA A 266 -15.32 -7.71 6.20
CA ALA A 266 -16.57 -8.30 5.77
C ALA A 266 -17.12 -7.61 4.51
N LEU A 267 -17.11 -6.29 4.46
CA LEU A 267 -17.54 -5.52 3.30
C LEU A 267 -16.70 -5.86 2.06
N ILE A 268 -15.37 -5.86 2.18
CA ILE A 268 -14.48 -6.18 1.06
C ILE A 268 -14.68 -7.63 0.60
N ALA A 269 -14.79 -8.58 1.52
CA ALA A 269 -15.05 -9.99 1.22
C ALA A 269 -16.37 -10.20 0.46
N GLU A 270 -17.41 -9.42 0.77
CA GLU A 270 -18.69 -9.44 0.10
C GLU A 270 -18.66 -8.72 -1.26
N GLN A 271 -18.15 -7.49 -1.28
CA GLN A 271 -18.29 -6.60 -2.42
C GLN A 271 -17.28 -6.89 -3.55
N ARG A 272 -16.09 -7.36 -3.21
CA ARG A 272 -15.05 -7.66 -4.19
C ARG A 272 -15.51 -8.70 -5.23
N PRO A 273 -16.06 -9.89 -4.88
CA PRO A 273 -16.54 -10.85 -5.87
C PRO A 273 -17.73 -10.32 -6.68
N ARG A 274 -18.61 -9.50 -6.09
CA ARG A 274 -19.73 -8.88 -6.79
C ARG A 274 -19.26 -7.90 -7.86
N LEU A 275 -18.31 -7.01 -7.51
CA LEU A 275 -17.72 -6.07 -8.45
C LEU A 275 -16.95 -6.80 -9.56
N THR A 276 -16.20 -7.86 -9.22
CA THR A 276 -15.50 -8.70 -10.21
C THR A 276 -16.49 -9.32 -11.21
N ALA A 277 -17.59 -9.91 -10.72
CA ALA A 277 -18.62 -10.49 -11.58
C ALA A 277 -19.27 -9.44 -12.48
N GLY A 278 -19.59 -8.26 -11.93
CA GLY A 278 -20.18 -7.15 -12.69
C GLY A 278 -19.26 -6.66 -13.82
N LEU A 279 -17.97 -6.47 -13.54
CA LEU A 279 -16.98 -6.09 -14.57
C LEU A 279 -16.84 -7.15 -15.66
N ARG A 280 -16.82 -8.44 -15.28
CA ARG A 280 -16.74 -9.55 -16.24
C ARG A 280 -18.01 -9.65 -17.10
N ALA A 281 -19.19 -9.38 -16.52
CA ALA A 281 -20.45 -9.35 -17.26
C ALA A 281 -20.48 -8.25 -18.34
N LEU A 282 -19.71 -7.17 -18.15
CA LEU A 282 -19.48 -6.13 -19.17
C LEU A 282 -18.42 -6.50 -20.21
N GLY A 283 -17.95 -7.75 -20.23
CA GLY A 283 -16.95 -8.23 -21.17
C GLY A 283 -15.50 -7.83 -20.84
N LEU A 284 -15.26 -7.28 -19.64
CA LEU A 284 -13.92 -6.82 -19.25
C LEU A 284 -13.10 -7.98 -18.67
N ARG A 285 -11.81 -8.03 -18.98
CA ARG A 285 -10.86 -8.96 -18.36
C ARG A 285 -10.48 -8.40 -16.98
N VAL A 286 -10.76 -9.16 -15.92
CA VAL A 286 -10.45 -8.79 -14.53
C VAL A 286 -9.51 -9.83 -13.93
N LEU A 287 -8.43 -9.36 -13.32
CA LEU A 287 -7.46 -10.22 -12.63
C LEU A 287 -7.97 -10.68 -11.25
N ASP A 288 -7.68 -11.92 -10.91
CA ASP A 288 -8.04 -12.51 -9.62
C ASP A 288 -6.97 -12.19 -8.55
N GLY A 289 -6.96 -10.97 -8.03
CA GLY A 289 -6.11 -10.57 -6.90
C GLY A 289 -6.81 -10.73 -5.54
N ARG A 290 -6.14 -10.40 -4.43
CA ARG A 290 -6.66 -10.54 -3.05
C ARG A 290 -6.91 -9.21 -2.33
N ALA A 291 -6.40 -8.09 -2.87
CA ALA A 291 -6.49 -6.77 -2.26
C ALA A 291 -7.91 -6.13 -2.29
N ASN A 292 -8.06 -4.99 -1.63
CA ASN A 292 -9.28 -4.17 -1.67
C ASN A 292 -9.44 -3.35 -2.98
N TYR A 293 -8.84 -3.84 -4.05
CA TYR A 293 -8.93 -3.28 -5.41
C TYR A 293 -8.84 -4.39 -6.46
N LEU A 294 -9.22 -4.05 -7.67
CA LEU A 294 -9.17 -4.93 -8.84
C LEU A 294 -8.38 -4.26 -9.95
N LEU A 295 -7.52 -5.02 -10.64
CA LEU A 295 -6.89 -4.62 -11.90
C LEU A 295 -7.65 -5.27 -13.06
N PHE A 296 -7.97 -4.48 -14.08
CA PHE A 296 -8.74 -4.94 -15.24
C PHE A 296 -8.34 -4.22 -16.52
N GLN A 297 -8.67 -4.83 -17.66
CA GLN A 297 -8.48 -4.24 -18.99
C GLN A 297 -9.80 -3.70 -19.53
N ALA A 298 -9.71 -2.53 -20.20
CA ALA A 298 -10.81 -1.85 -20.87
C ALA A 298 -10.25 -0.94 -22.01
N PRO A 299 -11.11 -0.39 -22.88
CA PRO A 299 -10.66 0.58 -23.87
C PRO A 299 -9.90 1.76 -23.27
N GLU A 300 -8.87 2.26 -23.94
CA GLU A 300 -8.02 3.36 -23.44
C GLU A 300 -8.79 4.64 -23.11
N THR A 301 -9.91 4.86 -23.79
CA THR A 301 -10.78 6.02 -23.61
C THR A 301 -11.66 5.94 -22.35
N LEU A 302 -11.75 4.78 -21.70
CA LEU A 302 -12.69 4.54 -20.60
C LEU A 302 -12.47 5.52 -19.43
N GLY A 303 -11.22 5.76 -19.05
CA GLY A 303 -10.90 6.61 -17.92
C GLY A 303 -11.42 8.04 -18.07
N GLU A 304 -11.23 8.63 -19.24
CA GLU A 304 -11.73 9.98 -19.55
C GLU A 304 -13.26 10.00 -19.68
N ALA A 305 -13.84 9.03 -20.34
CA ALA A 305 -15.29 8.95 -20.51
C ALA A 305 -16.04 8.82 -19.16
N LEU A 306 -15.48 8.06 -18.20
CA LEU A 306 -16.01 7.97 -16.84
C LEU A 306 -15.80 9.26 -16.04
N ARG A 307 -14.61 9.90 -16.19
CA ARG A 307 -14.28 11.16 -15.52
C ARG A 307 -15.31 12.25 -15.84
N GLN A 308 -15.72 12.38 -17.10
CA GLN A 308 -16.76 13.30 -17.56
C GLN A 308 -18.14 12.99 -16.92
N ARG A 309 -18.41 11.72 -16.61
CA ARG A 309 -19.67 11.26 -15.97
C ARG A 309 -19.64 11.29 -14.43
N GLY A 310 -18.53 11.68 -13.84
CA GLY A 310 -18.44 11.82 -12.37
C GLY A 310 -17.83 10.64 -11.63
N ALA A 311 -17.21 9.68 -12.32
CA ALA A 311 -16.46 8.59 -11.69
C ALA A 311 -14.98 8.61 -12.11
N VAL A 312 -14.08 8.34 -11.16
CA VAL A 312 -12.64 8.36 -11.40
C VAL A 312 -12.04 6.99 -11.11
N LEU A 313 -11.37 6.43 -12.11
CA LEU A 313 -10.55 5.22 -12.00
C LEU A 313 -9.06 5.58 -11.98
N ARG A 314 -8.22 4.66 -11.53
CA ARG A 314 -6.76 4.76 -11.66
C ARG A 314 -6.31 4.14 -12.99
N SER A 315 -5.94 4.96 -13.98
CA SER A 315 -5.21 4.47 -15.15
C SER A 315 -3.85 3.92 -14.73
N CYS A 316 -3.54 2.70 -15.13
CA CYS A 316 -2.27 2.04 -14.85
C CYS A 316 -1.29 2.06 -16.03
N ALA A 317 -1.54 2.87 -17.04
CA ALA A 317 -0.71 2.99 -18.24
C ALA A 317 0.75 3.42 -17.95
N ASN A 318 0.98 4.10 -16.82
CA ASN A 318 2.29 4.55 -16.38
C ASN A 318 3.06 3.54 -15.51
N TYR A 319 2.49 2.35 -15.26
CA TYR A 319 3.23 1.29 -14.56
C TYR A 319 4.12 0.53 -15.55
N PRO A 320 5.44 0.41 -15.32
CA PRO A 320 6.27 -0.50 -16.11
C PRO A 320 5.69 -1.91 -16.10
N GLY A 321 5.60 -2.53 -17.27
CA GLY A 321 4.98 -3.86 -17.43
C GLY A 321 3.47 -3.84 -17.70
N LEU A 322 2.82 -2.67 -17.62
CA LEU A 322 1.46 -2.44 -18.09
C LEU A 322 1.48 -1.41 -19.22
N GLY A 323 0.40 -1.34 -19.96
CA GLY A 323 0.21 -0.35 -21.04
C GLY A 323 -1.12 0.39 -20.91
N PRO A 324 -1.46 1.22 -21.91
CA PRO A 324 -2.79 1.79 -22.02
C PRO A 324 -3.88 0.71 -21.97
N GLY A 325 -5.06 1.06 -21.47
CA GLY A 325 -6.17 0.12 -21.31
C GLY A 325 -6.15 -0.67 -19.98
N TRP A 326 -5.09 -0.60 -19.17
CA TRP A 326 -5.08 -1.15 -17.84
C TRP A 326 -5.58 -0.14 -16.81
N TYR A 327 -6.57 -0.56 -16.02
CA TYR A 327 -7.18 0.26 -14.98
C TYR A 327 -7.25 -0.48 -13.65
N ARG A 328 -7.08 0.26 -12.56
CA ARG A 328 -7.32 -0.23 -11.20
C ARG A 328 -8.52 0.49 -10.61
N THR A 329 -9.45 -0.27 -10.03
CA THR A 329 -10.59 0.23 -9.27
C THR A 329 -10.53 -0.22 -7.82
N ALA A 330 -10.80 0.67 -6.87
CA ALA A 330 -11.02 0.29 -5.48
C ALA A 330 -12.33 -0.52 -5.34
N VAL A 331 -12.40 -1.41 -4.36
CA VAL A 331 -13.66 -2.02 -3.91
C VAL A 331 -14.27 -1.07 -2.88
N ARG A 332 -15.51 -0.61 -3.15
CA ARG A 332 -16.23 0.33 -2.31
C ARG A 332 -17.52 -0.30 -1.76
N THR A 333 -18.43 0.53 -1.23
CA THR A 333 -19.74 0.06 -0.76
C THR A 333 -20.61 -0.49 -1.90
N GLY A 334 -21.59 -1.34 -1.59
CA GLY A 334 -22.49 -1.92 -2.59
C GLY A 334 -23.12 -0.87 -3.52
N PRO A 335 -23.79 0.18 -2.98
CA PRO A 335 -24.39 1.23 -3.82
C PRO A 335 -23.39 1.95 -4.72
N GLU A 336 -22.16 2.24 -4.23
CA GLU A 336 -21.12 2.88 -5.04
C GLU A 336 -20.63 1.96 -6.16
N ASN A 337 -20.40 0.67 -5.87
CA ASN A 337 -20.01 -0.32 -6.86
C ASN A 337 -21.09 -0.52 -7.95
N GLU A 338 -22.36 -0.56 -7.57
CA GLU A 338 -23.49 -0.65 -8.49
C GLU A 338 -23.56 0.60 -9.41
N GLN A 339 -23.34 1.78 -8.83
CA GLN A 339 -23.29 3.03 -9.61
C GLN A 339 -22.11 3.03 -10.58
N LEU A 340 -20.92 2.54 -10.18
CA LEU A 340 -19.79 2.40 -11.10
C LEU A 340 -20.14 1.46 -12.25
N LEU A 341 -20.71 0.27 -11.96
CA LEU A 341 -21.06 -0.71 -12.99
C LEU A 341 -22.08 -0.15 -13.99
N LYS A 342 -23.05 0.64 -13.51
CA LYS A 342 -24.02 1.33 -14.37
C LYS A 342 -23.33 2.33 -15.30
N LEU A 343 -22.44 3.20 -14.77
CA LEU A 343 -21.71 4.17 -15.57
C LEU A 343 -20.77 3.49 -16.57
N LEU A 344 -20.18 2.34 -16.19
CA LEU A 344 -19.35 1.55 -17.11
C LEU A 344 -20.16 0.98 -18.27
N ALA A 345 -21.38 0.44 -18.01
CA ALA A 345 -22.26 -0.05 -19.04
C ALA A 345 -22.59 1.06 -20.05
N GLU A 346 -22.97 2.26 -19.57
CA GLU A 346 -23.30 3.43 -20.40
C GLU A 346 -22.12 3.95 -21.25
N VAL A 347 -20.88 3.67 -20.86
CA VAL A 347 -19.69 4.11 -21.59
C VAL A 347 -19.20 3.06 -22.59
N LEU A 348 -19.48 1.78 -22.31
CA LEU A 348 -19.02 0.67 -23.15
C LEU A 348 -20.02 0.30 -24.26
N GLU A 349 -21.29 0.79 -24.18
CA GLU A 349 -22.26 0.76 -25.28
C GLU A 349 -21.85 1.71 -26.42
#